data_fca20494c6b5b02c4ac83e034fd9a0f0
#
_entry.id   fca20494c6b5b02c4ac83e034fd9a0f0
#
_cell.length_a   1.000
_cell.length_b   1.000
_cell.length_c   1.000
_cell.angle_alpha   90.00
_cell.angle_beta   90.00
_cell.angle_gamma   90.00
#
_symmetry.space_group_name_H-M   'P 1'
#
loop_
_entity.id
_entity.type
_entity.pdbx_description
1 polymer ?
#
loop_
_entity_poly.entity_id
_entity_poly.type
_entity_poly.pdbx_seq_one_letter_code
_entity_poly.pdbx_strand_id
1 'polypeptide(L)'
;MTSSKTKSQAVESIAVREFFSSFGKQLKLRLVTSDKTLSRSTIKEKSVNRPALAVTGYFKYFANKRIQLFGAGEMAFFREQSAARRKVVVETMVAKRIPCVVVSRSLAPTPEMVDVLEQAG
;
A
#
# COMPACT_ATOMS: atom_id res chain seq x y z
N MET A 1 -24.08 7.98 20.53
CA MET A 1 -24.04 7.37 20.15
C MET A 1 -23.75 6.97 20.12
N THR A 2 -23.64 7.25 20.35
CA THR A 2 -23.51 6.62 20.09
C THR A 2 -22.95 6.44 19.91
N SER A 3 -22.86 6.88 19.99
CA SER A 3 -22.52 6.41 19.68
C SER A 3 -21.84 6.32 19.66
N SER A 4 -21.66 6.74 19.80
CA SER A 4 -21.26 6.37 19.52
C SER A 4 -20.74 5.98 19.67
N LYS A 5 -20.68 6.13 19.88
CA LYS A 5 -20.46 5.55 19.75
C LYS A 5 -20.39 5.09 19.24
N THR A 6 -20.54 5.32 19.09
CA THR A 6 -20.58 4.89 18.50
C THR A 6 -20.41 5.12 17.75
N LYS A 7 -20.39 5.83 17.62
CA LYS A 7 -20.09 6.02 16.84
C LYS A 7 -19.27 6.02 16.27
N SER A 8 -18.79 6.23 16.54
CA SER A 8 -17.99 6.15 16.10
C SER A 8 -17.55 5.48 15.84
N GLN A 9 -18.13 5.24 16.16
CA GLN A 9 -17.70 4.23 15.83
C GLN A 9 -17.19 4.11 14.72
N ALA A 10 -16.88 4.42 14.83
CA ALA A 10 -16.00 4.61 13.72
C ALA A 10 -15.83 3.33 12.95
N VAL A 11 -15.67 3.46 11.67
CA VAL A 11 -15.31 2.31 10.87
C VAL A 11 -13.87 1.95 11.21
N GLU A 12 -13.65 0.72 11.67
CA GLU A 12 -12.32 0.26 12.06
C GLU A 12 -11.54 -0.30 10.90
N SER A 13 -12.20 -0.65 9.81
CA SER A 13 -11.53 -1.15 8.63
C SER A 13 -12.36 -0.83 7.40
N ILE A 14 -11.70 -0.78 6.26
CA ILE A 14 -12.36 -0.56 4.98
C ILE A 14 -11.68 -1.43 3.94
N ALA A 15 -12.45 -2.09 3.10
CA ALA A 15 -11.89 -2.87 2.01
C ALA A 15 -11.15 -1.96 1.04
N VAL A 16 -10.04 -2.44 0.48
CA VAL A 16 -9.28 -1.64 -0.48
C VAL A 16 -10.16 -1.24 -1.66
N ARG A 17 -11.01 -2.14 -2.15
CA ARG A 17 -11.94 -1.82 -3.25
C ARG A 17 -12.86 -0.68 -2.88
N GLU A 18 -13.41 -0.69 -1.68
CA GLU A 18 -14.31 0.37 -1.23
C GLU A 18 -13.57 1.69 -1.09
N PHE A 19 -12.36 1.66 -0.55
CA PHE A 19 -11.54 2.85 -0.45
C PHE A 19 -11.28 3.45 -1.83
N PHE A 20 -10.90 2.62 -2.79
CA PHE A 20 -10.63 3.10 -4.15
C PHE A 20 -11.90 3.66 -4.80
N SER A 21 -13.03 2.97 -4.63
CA SER A 21 -14.30 3.43 -5.21
C SER A 21 -14.76 4.74 -4.61
N SER A 22 -14.61 4.91 -3.28
CA SER A 22 -15.11 6.08 -2.58
C SER A 22 -14.21 7.29 -2.71
N PHE A 23 -12.89 7.10 -2.72
CA PHE A 23 -11.93 8.20 -2.65
C PHE A 23 -11.00 8.29 -3.84
N GLY A 24 -11.02 7.32 -4.75
CA GLY A 24 -10.07 7.28 -5.85
C GLY A 24 -10.14 8.51 -6.73
N LYS A 25 -11.35 8.94 -7.09
CA LYS A 25 -11.53 10.10 -7.95
C LYS A 25 -11.07 11.39 -7.26
N GLN A 26 -11.47 11.55 -5.99
CA GLN A 26 -11.13 12.73 -5.21
C GLN A 26 -9.62 12.84 -5.02
N LEU A 27 -8.95 11.72 -4.77
CA LEU A 27 -7.51 11.67 -4.56
C LEU A 27 -6.74 11.48 -5.87
N LYS A 28 -7.43 11.38 -6.99
CA LYS A 28 -6.86 11.20 -8.31
C LYS A 28 -6.01 9.93 -8.39
N LEU A 29 -6.51 8.86 -7.79
CA LEU A 29 -5.84 7.56 -7.83
C LEU A 29 -6.11 6.86 -9.15
N ARG A 30 -5.10 6.19 -9.66
CA ARG A 30 -5.21 5.35 -10.85
C ARG A 30 -4.80 3.94 -10.49
N LEU A 31 -5.63 2.98 -10.85
CA LEU A 31 -5.34 1.58 -10.60
C LEU A 31 -4.30 1.09 -11.61
N VAL A 32 -3.21 0.51 -11.10
CA VAL A 32 -2.12 0.01 -11.93
C VAL A 32 -2.18 -1.52 -12.07
N THR A 33 -2.48 -2.23 -10.97
CA THR A 33 -2.69 -3.67 -11.03
C THR A 33 -4.10 -3.96 -11.50
N SER A 34 -4.43 -5.23 -11.73
CA SER A 34 -5.76 -5.56 -12.24
C SER A 34 -6.83 -5.34 -11.17
N ASP A 35 -8.07 -5.19 -11.63
CA ASP A 35 -9.21 -4.93 -10.75
C ASP A 35 -9.39 -6.01 -9.67
N LYS A 36 -9.06 -7.25 -9.98
CA LYS A 36 -9.22 -8.32 -9.01
C LYS A 36 -8.34 -8.17 -7.78
N THR A 37 -7.24 -7.41 -7.88
CA THR A 37 -6.36 -7.19 -6.73
C THR A 37 -7.03 -6.37 -5.65
N LEU A 38 -8.07 -5.63 -5.97
CA LEU A 38 -8.79 -4.81 -4.99
C LEU A 38 -9.64 -5.63 -4.02
N SER A 39 -9.86 -6.90 -4.31
CA SER A 39 -10.84 -7.71 -3.59
C SER A 39 -10.31 -8.42 -2.35
N ARG A 40 -9.00 -8.38 -2.11
CA ARG A 40 -8.38 -9.29 -1.16
C ARG A 40 -7.95 -8.68 0.15
N SER A 41 -7.88 -7.36 0.24
CA SER A 41 -7.27 -6.72 1.38
C SER A 41 -8.19 -5.72 2.01
N THR A 42 -7.97 -5.48 3.30
CA THR A 42 -8.66 -4.42 4.04
C THR A 42 -7.63 -3.49 4.66
N ILE A 43 -8.02 -2.23 4.79
CA ILE A 43 -7.22 -1.21 5.43
C ILE A 43 -7.71 -1.08 6.86
N LYS A 44 -6.83 -1.30 7.83
CA LYS A 44 -7.21 -1.36 9.23
C LYS A 44 -6.73 -0.17 10.05
N GLU A 45 -5.90 0.68 9.48
CA GLU A 45 -5.41 1.86 10.18
C GLU A 45 -5.55 3.09 9.29
N LYS A 46 -5.85 4.22 9.92
CA LYS A 46 -6.13 5.46 9.20
C LYS A 46 -4.90 6.13 8.63
N SER A 47 -3.75 5.95 9.26
CA SER A 47 -2.51 6.59 8.81
C SER A 47 -1.88 5.81 7.69
N VAL A 48 -1.20 6.51 6.80
CA VAL A 48 -0.34 5.83 5.82
C VAL A 48 1.03 5.59 6.44
N ASN A 49 1.76 4.63 5.89
CA ASN A 49 3.14 4.39 6.25
C ASN A 49 4.04 4.78 5.09
N ARG A 50 5.09 5.54 5.38
CA ARG A 50 6.16 5.85 4.43
C ARG A 50 7.27 4.83 4.68
N PRO A 51 7.44 3.82 3.83
CA PRO A 51 8.27 2.66 4.17
C PRO A 51 9.77 2.89 3.89
N ALA A 52 10.31 3.99 4.40
CA ALA A 52 11.70 4.36 4.11
C ALA A 52 12.70 3.30 4.56
N LEU A 53 12.53 2.75 5.76
CA LEU A 53 13.44 1.71 6.24
C LEU A 53 13.18 0.37 5.56
N ALA A 54 11.92 0.06 5.28
CA ALA A 54 11.57 -1.22 4.65
C ALA A 54 12.17 -1.33 3.25
N VAL A 55 12.23 -0.24 2.49
CA VAL A 55 12.83 -0.30 1.17
C VAL A 55 14.32 -0.58 1.20
N THR A 56 14.97 -0.39 2.36
CA THR A 56 16.37 -0.80 2.54
C THR A 56 16.49 -2.27 2.94
N GLY A 57 15.37 -2.94 3.18
CA GLY A 57 15.35 -4.31 3.64
C GLY A 57 15.16 -4.46 5.15
N TYR A 58 15.00 -3.36 5.86
CA TYR A 58 14.85 -3.39 7.32
C TYR A 58 13.37 -3.37 7.69
N PHE A 59 12.85 -4.50 8.18
CA PHE A 59 11.42 -4.65 8.43
C PHE A 59 11.03 -4.72 9.91
N LYS A 60 11.97 -4.54 10.81
CA LYS A 60 11.63 -4.49 12.23
C LYS A 60 10.72 -3.28 12.47
N TYR A 61 9.63 -3.46 13.19
CA TYR A 61 8.65 -2.42 13.46
C TYR A 61 7.93 -1.88 12.21
N PHE A 62 7.89 -2.69 11.16
CA PHE A 62 7.21 -2.29 9.93
C PHE A 62 5.70 -2.15 10.17
N ALA A 63 5.14 -1.00 9.80
CA ALA A 63 3.72 -0.70 9.99
C ALA A 63 2.90 -1.33 8.86
N ASN A 64 2.73 -2.65 8.93
CA ASN A 64 2.17 -3.44 7.83
C ASN A 64 0.66 -3.27 7.65
N LYS A 65 -0.06 -2.74 8.66
CA LYS A 65 -1.52 -2.62 8.57
C LYS A 65 -1.97 -1.36 7.85
N ARG A 66 -1.04 -0.52 7.45
CA ARG A 66 -1.32 0.77 6.82
C ARG A 66 -1.12 0.71 5.31
N ILE A 67 -1.78 1.61 4.60
CA ILE A 67 -1.45 1.86 3.20
C ILE A 67 0.03 2.23 3.13
N GLN A 68 0.78 1.60 2.23
CA GLN A 68 2.20 1.89 2.04
C GLN A 68 2.34 2.94 0.94
N LEU A 69 2.78 4.13 1.33
CA LEU A 69 2.91 5.26 0.40
C LEU A 69 4.37 5.44 0.01
N PHE A 70 4.66 5.21 -1.27
CA PHE A 70 6.00 5.46 -1.83
C PHE A 70 6.01 6.84 -2.45
N GLY A 71 6.65 7.78 -1.77
CA GLY A 71 6.87 9.11 -2.33
C GLY A 71 8.15 9.17 -3.13
N ALA A 72 8.57 10.40 -3.46
CA ALA A 72 9.76 10.61 -4.30
C ALA A 72 11.02 10.01 -3.69
N GLY A 73 11.22 10.19 -2.37
CA GLY A 73 12.40 9.67 -1.71
C GLY A 73 12.46 8.16 -1.69
N GLU A 74 11.35 7.52 -1.33
CA GLU A 74 11.27 6.06 -1.32
C GLU A 74 11.49 5.48 -2.71
N MET A 75 10.87 6.08 -3.73
CA MET A 75 11.03 5.59 -5.09
C MET A 75 12.43 5.79 -5.63
N ALA A 76 13.06 6.93 -5.30
CA ALA A 76 14.43 7.18 -5.74
C ALA A 76 15.38 6.11 -5.20
N PHE A 77 15.29 5.84 -3.89
CA PHE A 77 16.14 4.82 -3.28
C PHE A 77 15.82 3.43 -3.81
N PHE A 78 14.53 3.14 -3.95
CA PHE A 78 14.08 1.83 -4.44
C PHE A 78 14.62 1.55 -5.85
N ARG A 79 14.60 2.56 -6.72
CA ARG A 79 15.09 2.39 -8.08
C ARG A 79 16.58 2.19 -8.18
N GLU A 80 17.33 2.66 -7.20
CA GLU A 80 18.79 2.48 -7.18
C GLU A 80 19.20 1.05 -6.82
N GLN A 81 18.28 0.27 -6.27
CA GLN A 81 18.57 -1.11 -5.92
C GLN A 81 18.43 -2.00 -7.15
N SER A 82 19.06 -3.18 -7.11
CA SER A 82 18.94 -4.14 -8.20
C SER A 82 17.49 -4.65 -8.29
N ALA A 83 17.14 -5.17 -9.47
CA ALA A 83 15.81 -5.74 -9.66
C ALA A 83 15.55 -6.88 -8.68
N ALA A 84 16.57 -7.70 -8.39
CA ALA A 84 16.43 -8.81 -7.45
C ALA A 84 16.08 -8.28 -6.05
N ARG A 85 16.76 -7.22 -5.60
CA ARG A 85 16.50 -6.64 -4.29
C ARG A 85 15.11 -6.00 -4.23
N ARG A 86 14.72 -5.29 -5.29
CA ARG A 86 13.38 -4.70 -5.35
C ARG A 86 12.31 -5.76 -5.21
N LYS A 87 12.49 -6.89 -5.90
CA LYS A 87 11.53 -7.99 -5.82
C LYS A 87 11.43 -8.53 -4.40
N VAL A 88 12.57 -8.75 -3.73
CA VAL A 88 12.57 -9.27 -2.37
C VAL A 88 11.87 -8.32 -1.41
N VAL A 89 12.10 -7.01 -1.54
CA VAL A 89 11.47 -6.02 -0.67
C VAL A 89 9.94 -6.08 -0.82
N VAL A 90 9.44 -6.09 -2.05
CA VAL A 90 7.98 -6.11 -2.25
C VAL A 90 7.39 -7.44 -1.81
N GLU A 91 8.08 -8.54 -2.08
CA GLU A 91 7.62 -9.87 -1.61
C GLU A 91 7.54 -9.92 -0.09
N THR A 92 8.49 -9.30 0.59
CA THR A 92 8.47 -9.25 2.05
C THR A 92 7.29 -8.44 2.55
N MET A 93 6.99 -7.30 1.90
CA MET A 93 5.81 -6.51 2.26
C MET A 93 4.53 -7.31 2.09
N VAL A 94 4.41 -8.03 0.98
CA VAL A 94 3.25 -8.87 0.72
C VAL A 94 3.12 -9.96 1.77
N ALA A 95 4.22 -10.59 2.15
CA ALA A 95 4.21 -11.63 3.17
C ALA A 95 3.75 -11.09 4.53
N LYS A 96 3.95 -9.80 4.77
CA LYS A 96 3.49 -9.13 5.99
C LYS A 96 2.07 -8.58 5.85
N ARG A 97 1.40 -8.89 4.74
CA ARG A 97 -0.03 -8.64 4.52
C ARG A 97 -0.38 -7.16 4.53
N ILE A 98 0.38 -6.35 3.79
CA ILE A 98 0.01 -4.94 3.60
C ILE A 98 -1.32 -4.86 2.84
N PRO A 99 -2.13 -3.81 3.09
CA PRO A 99 -3.38 -3.67 2.34
C PRO A 99 -3.17 -3.26 0.89
N CYS A 100 -2.29 -2.31 0.64
CA CYS A 100 -2.01 -1.86 -0.73
C CYS A 100 -0.80 -0.93 -0.73
N VAL A 101 -0.31 -0.65 -1.94
CA VAL A 101 0.77 0.28 -2.18
C VAL A 101 0.23 1.44 -3.02
N VAL A 102 0.57 2.66 -2.64
CA VAL A 102 0.28 3.87 -3.42
C VAL A 102 1.61 4.52 -3.78
N VAL A 103 1.78 4.83 -5.05
CA VAL A 103 2.97 5.56 -5.53
C VAL A 103 2.49 6.96 -5.90
N SER A 104 3.12 7.98 -5.31
CA SER A 104 2.62 9.33 -5.41
C SER A 104 3.14 10.08 -6.63
N ARG A 105 2.47 11.19 -6.95
CA ARG A 105 2.95 12.22 -7.88
C ARG A 105 3.25 11.71 -9.28
N SER A 106 2.45 10.81 -9.78
CA SER A 106 2.63 10.27 -11.13
C SER A 106 3.97 9.57 -11.33
N LEU A 107 4.65 9.21 -10.24
CA LEU A 107 5.84 8.37 -10.33
C LEU A 107 5.41 6.99 -10.81
N ALA A 108 6.17 6.42 -11.72
CA ALA A 108 5.83 5.10 -12.23
C ALA A 108 6.35 4.03 -11.27
N PRO A 109 5.53 3.05 -10.89
CA PRO A 109 6.05 1.90 -10.14
C PRO A 109 7.00 1.09 -11.02
N THR A 110 7.92 0.36 -10.39
CA THR A 110 8.84 -0.49 -11.15
C THR A 110 8.12 -1.77 -11.59
N PRO A 111 8.59 -2.42 -12.67
CA PRO A 111 7.96 -3.66 -13.13
C PRO A 111 7.90 -4.74 -12.05
N GLU A 112 8.96 -4.88 -11.24
CA GLU A 112 8.98 -5.89 -10.18
C GLU A 112 7.89 -5.62 -9.16
N MET A 113 7.68 -4.37 -8.80
CA MET A 113 6.64 -4.00 -7.86
C MET A 113 5.27 -4.39 -8.41
N VAL A 114 4.99 -4.03 -9.65
CA VAL A 114 3.70 -4.34 -10.27
C VAL A 114 3.49 -5.84 -10.34
N ASP A 115 4.50 -6.59 -10.79
CA ASP A 115 4.37 -8.03 -10.96
C ASP A 115 4.10 -8.74 -9.63
N VAL A 116 4.85 -8.40 -8.59
CA VAL A 116 4.67 -9.06 -7.29
C VAL A 116 3.29 -8.73 -6.72
N LEU A 117 2.89 -7.46 -6.80
CA LEU A 117 1.60 -7.05 -6.26
C LEU A 117 0.42 -7.64 -7.06
N GLU A 118 0.59 -7.77 -8.37
CA GLU A 118 -0.44 -8.38 -9.21
C GLU A 118 -0.66 -9.84 -8.83
N GLN A 119 0.42 -10.59 -8.61
CA GLN A 119 0.32 -12.00 -8.27
C GLN A 119 -0.21 -12.22 -6.86
N ALA A 120 0.10 -11.31 -5.96
CA ALA A 120 -0.38 -11.42 -4.57
C ALA A 120 -1.86 -11.10 -4.45
N GLY A 121 -2.39 -10.29 -5.33
CA GLY A 121 -3.80 -9.87 -5.32
C GLY A 121 -4.04 -8.62 -4.50
#